data_9c7bc63e42ccd79c03a9c2896eb572cb
#
_entry.id   9c7bc63e42ccd79c03a9c2896eb572cb
#
_cell.length_a   1.000
_cell.length_b   1.000
_cell.length_c   1.000
_cell.angle_alpha   90.00
_cell.angle_beta   90.00
_cell.angle_gamma   90.00
#
_symmetry.space_group_name_H-M   'P 1'
#
loop_
_entity.id
_entity.type
_entity.pdbx_description
1 polymer ?
#
loop_
_entity_poly.entity_id
_entity_poly.type
_entity_poly.pdbx_seq_one_letter_code
_entity_poly.pdbx_strand_id
1 'polypeptide(L)'
;MVHHCKKNTIFALVEVRTIIKKGREDEVWYALRVTYNRELKVKADLDTRGVTNFVPMQYRREERGGVMVKRLVPSVHNLIFVKMKPSEMTEYKRSTDLPIRYIMNRETHKPITVPNKEMENFIKVAGTYDEKLIYLDSDPSGFTKGERVRVIGGPFAGAEGIFMRVKGDRRVLINIPGVVAVASTYVHPSMIEKITEPDDNHLDNAL
;
A
#
# COMPACT_ATOMS: atom_id res chain seq x y z
N MET A 1 12.36 -24.62 16.05
CA MET A 1 11.57 -23.37 16.10
C MET A 1 11.80 -22.40 14.94
N VAL A 2 12.73 -22.68 14.03
CA VAL A 2 13.11 -21.77 12.91
C VAL A 2 12.31 -22.03 11.61
N HIS A 3 11.63 -23.19 11.48
CA HIS A 3 10.92 -23.57 10.25
C HIS A 3 9.55 -22.92 10.03
N HIS A 4 8.90 -22.40 11.09
CA HIS A 4 7.55 -21.83 10.97
C HIS A 4 7.56 -20.37 10.46
N CYS A 5 8.65 -19.63 10.70
CA CYS A 5 8.76 -18.22 10.27
C CYS A 5 8.97 -18.08 8.74
N LYS A 6 9.70 -19.01 8.11
CA LYS A 6 9.98 -18.96 6.66
C LYS A 6 8.74 -19.23 5.80
N LYS A 7 7.81 -20.10 6.26
CA LYS A 7 6.59 -20.42 5.50
C LYS A 7 5.63 -19.23 5.41
N ASN A 8 5.50 -18.44 6.49
CA ASN A 8 4.60 -17.28 6.49
C ASN A 8 5.13 -16.13 5.60
N THR A 9 6.44 -15.94 5.54
CA THR A 9 7.05 -14.91 4.67
C THR A 9 6.91 -15.29 3.19
N ILE A 10 7.06 -16.57 2.86
CA ILE A 10 6.88 -17.06 1.48
C ILE A 10 5.41 -16.94 1.06
N PHE A 11 4.47 -17.25 1.96
CA PHE A 11 3.03 -17.15 1.67
C PHE A 11 2.62 -15.69 1.41
N ALA A 12 3.08 -14.76 2.24
CA ALA A 12 2.85 -13.32 2.05
C ALA A 12 3.47 -12.82 0.72
N LEU A 13 4.69 -13.25 0.38
CA LEU A 13 5.35 -12.90 -0.88
C LEU A 13 4.64 -13.48 -2.11
N VAL A 14 4.07 -14.67 -2.00
CA VAL A 14 3.28 -15.29 -3.08
C VAL A 14 1.97 -14.53 -3.28
N GLU A 15 1.28 -14.18 -2.20
CA GLU A 15 0.04 -13.41 -2.25
C GLU A 15 0.27 -12.02 -2.89
N VAL A 16 1.32 -11.31 -2.47
CA VAL A 16 1.70 -10.00 -3.03
C VAL A 16 2.06 -10.12 -4.52
N ARG A 17 2.82 -11.15 -4.92
CA ARG A 17 3.15 -11.38 -6.33
C ARG A 17 1.92 -11.69 -7.18
N THR A 18 0.94 -12.40 -6.63
CA THR A 18 -0.32 -12.70 -7.33
C THR A 18 -1.17 -11.45 -7.54
N ILE A 19 -1.22 -10.56 -6.55
CA ILE A 19 -1.93 -9.28 -6.64
C ILE A 19 -1.32 -8.39 -7.75
N ILE A 20 0.00 -8.33 -7.85
CA ILE A 20 0.69 -7.49 -8.84
C ILE A 20 0.51 -8.04 -10.27
N LYS A 21 0.49 -9.39 -10.45
CA LYS A 21 0.41 -10.00 -11.79
C LYS A 21 -0.99 -10.01 -12.42
N LYS A 22 -2.07 -9.81 -11.66
CA LYS A 22 -3.46 -9.94 -12.13
C LYS A 22 -4.09 -8.60 -12.56
N GLY A 23 -3.34 -7.75 -13.29
CA GLY A 23 -3.89 -6.52 -13.87
C GLY A 23 -4.70 -6.81 -15.13
N ARG A 24 -6.02 -6.52 -15.13
CA ARG A 24 -6.84 -6.41 -16.35
C ARG A 24 -6.82 -4.96 -16.83
N GLU A 25 -6.84 -4.76 -18.13
CA GLU A 25 -7.08 -3.45 -18.73
C GLU A 25 -8.42 -2.90 -18.22
N ASP A 26 -8.53 -1.58 -18.04
CA ASP A 26 -9.73 -0.87 -17.54
C ASP A 26 -10.08 -1.02 -16.05
N GLU A 27 -9.34 -1.81 -15.27
CA GLU A 27 -9.51 -1.86 -13.81
C GLU A 27 -8.69 -0.77 -13.12
N VAL A 28 -9.30 -0.11 -12.15
CA VAL A 28 -8.63 0.91 -11.32
C VAL A 28 -8.68 0.53 -9.85
N TRP A 29 -7.69 0.97 -9.09
CA TRP A 29 -7.67 0.80 -7.65
C TRP A 29 -8.50 1.89 -6.98
N TYR A 30 -9.50 1.50 -6.23
CA TYR A 30 -10.28 2.37 -5.35
C TYR A 30 -9.78 2.27 -3.92
N ALA A 31 -9.67 3.41 -3.24
CA ALA A 31 -9.50 3.45 -1.80
C ALA A 31 -10.88 3.54 -1.14
N LEU A 32 -11.21 2.56 -0.31
CA LEU A 32 -12.49 2.49 0.37
C LEU A 32 -12.32 2.58 1.88
N ARG A 33 -13.23 3.33 2.51
CA ARG A 33 -13.41 3.32 3.95
C ARG A 33 -14.43 2.26 4.32
N VAL A 34 -14.06 1.42 5.29
CA VAL A 34 -14.94 0.40 5.88
C VAL A 34 -15.22 0.81 7.31
N THR A 35 -16.48 0.86 7.74
CA THR A 35 -16.80 1.21 9.13
C THR A 35 -16.84 -0.03 10.04
N TYR A 36 -16.70 0.19 11.34
CA TYR A 36 -16.78 -0.84 12.38
C TYR A 36 -15.68 -1.91 12.33
N ASN A 37 -14.48 -1.58 11.89
CA ASN A 37 -13.35 -2.51 11.81
C ASN A 37 -13.68 -3.82 11.06
N ARG A 38 -14.44 -3.69 9.95
CA ARG A 38 -14.88 -4.84 9.14
C ARG A 38 -14.04 -5.06 7.88
N GLU A 39 -12.82 -4.51 7.83
CA GLU A 39 -11.92 -4.60 6.66
C GLU A 39 -11.69 -6.05 6.25
N LEU A 40 -11.43 -6.93 7.22
CA LEU A 40 -11.20 -8.35 6.96
C LEU A 40 -12.45 -9.08 6.49
N LYS A 41 -13.64 -8.63 6.91
CA LYS A 41 -14.91 -9.18 6.42
C LYS A 41 -15.15 -8.78 4.97
N VAL A 42 -14.87 -7.51 4.62
CA VAL A 42 -14.94 -7.03 3.24
C VAL A 42 -13.90 -7.75 2.37
N LYS A 43 -12.66 -7.92 2.88
CA LYS A 43 -11.63 -8.69 2.19
C LYS A 43 -12.10 -10.11 1.86
N ALA A 44 -12.64 -10.81 2.83
CA ALA A 44 -13.12 -12.20 2.65
C ALA A 44 -14.24 -12.29 1.59
N ASP A 45 -15.18 -11.36 1.57
CA ASP A 45 -16.23 -11.29 0.55
C ASP A 45 -15.64 -11.05 -0.85
N LEU A 46 -14.71 -10.10 -0.98
CA LEU A 46 -14.02 -9.81 -2.23
C LEU A 46 -13.17 -10.99 -2.73
N ASP A 47 -12.47 -11.66 -1.82
CA ASP A 47 -11.68 -12.87 -2.13
C ASP A 47 -12.57 -13.99 -2.68
N THR A 48 -13.74 -14.20 -2.08
CA THR A 48 -14.73 -15.18 -2.54
C THR A 48 -15.24 -14.87 -3.95
N ARG A 49 -15.32 -13.59 -4.30
CA ARG A 49 -15.71 -13.11 -5.64
C ARG A 49 -14.53 -13.08 -6.64
N GLY A 50 -13.33 -13.45 -6.21
CA GLY A 50 -12.12 -13.39 -7.03
C GLY A 50 -11.66 -11.97 -7.37
N VAL A 51 -12.07 -10.98 -6.58
CA VAL A 51 -11.73 -9.57 -6.78
C VAL A 51 -10.40 -9.24 -6.14
N THR A 52 -9.50 -8.62 -6.91
CA THR A 52 -8.21 -8.16 -6.41
C THR A 52 -8.40 -7.06 -5.37
N ASN A 53 -7.87 -7.27 -4.17
CA ASN A 53 -8.00 -6.33 -3.07
C ASN A 53 -6.74 -6.33 -2.19
N PHE A 54 -6.56 -5.29 -1.38
CA PHE A 54 -5.44 -5.19 -0.46
C PHE A 54 -5.84 -4.44 0.81
N VAL A 55 -5.65 -5.08 1.96
CA VAL A 55 -5.74 -4.45 3.29
C VAL A 55 -4.32 -4.30 3.82
N PRO A 56 -3.86 -3.09 4.17
CA PRO A 56 -2.57 -2.92 4.82
C PRO A 56 -2.56 -3.62 6.18
N MET A 57 -1.74 -4.65 6.31
CA MET A 57 -1.63 -5.46 7.52
C MET A 57 -0.24 -5.30 8.16
N GLN A 58 -0.14 -5.58 9.45
CA GLN A 58 1.12 -5.54 10.17
C GLN A 58 1.13 -6.54 11.32
N TYR A 59 2.27 -7.16 11.55
CA TYR A 59 2.44 -7.94 12.77
C TYR A 59 2.53 -7.03 13.99
N ARG A 60 1.74 -7.33 15.02
CA ARG A 60 1.81 -6.70 16.35
C ARG A 60 2.01 -7.77 17.42
N ARG A 61 2.75 -7.41 18.46
CA ARG A 61 2.91 -8.24 19.65
C ARG A 61 1.88 -7.79 20.67
N GLU A 62 1.08 -8.72 21.14
CA GLU A 62 0.07 -8.50 22.18
C GLU A 62 0.30 -9.49 23.31
N GLU A 63 0.19 -9.02 24.54
CA GLU A 63 0.19 -9.90 25.71
C GLU A 63 -1.22 -10.50 25.92
N ARG A 64 -1.29 -11.82 25.95
CA ARG A 64 -2.52 -12.55 26.28
C ARG A 64 -2.22 -13.59 27.34
N GLY A 65 -2.84 -13.43 28.52
CA GLY A 65 -2.66 -14.36 29.62
C GLY A 65 -1.20 -14.54 30.05
N GLY A 66 -0.39 -13.47 30.07
CA GLY A 66 1.04 -13.51 30.42
C GLY A 66 1.96 -14.01 29.31
N VAL A 67 1.44 -14.30 28.11
CA VAL A 67 2.23 -14.77 26.96
C VAL A 67 2.21 -13.73 25.84
N MET A 68 3.40 -13.39 25.31
CA MET A 68 3.51 -12.51 24.14
C MET A 68 3.15 -13.27 22.85
N VAL A 69 2.05 -12.88 22.23
CA VAL A 69 1.55 -13.47 20.98
C VAL A 69 1.74 -12.49 19.84
N LYS A 70 2.29 -12.97 18.72
CA LYS A 70 2.41 -12.18 17.48
C LYS A 70 1.19 -12.40 16.59
N ARG A 71 0.46 -11.33 16.30
CA ARG A 71 -0.76 -11.35 15.47
C ARG A 71 -0.62 -10.44 14.26
N LEU A 72 -1.21 -10.87 13.14
CA LEU A 72 -1.36 -10.06 11.95
C LEU A 72 -2.69 -9.29 12.06
N VAL A 73 -2.62 -7.96 12.07
CA VAL A 73 -3.77 -7.08 12.25
C VAL A 73 -3.75 -5.95 11.20
N PRO A 74 -4.90 -5.36 10.86
CA PRO A 74 -4.93 -4.16 10.00
C PRO A 74 -4.08 -3.04 10.61
N SER A 75 -3.20 -2.46 9.80
CA SER A 75 -2.30 -1.37 10.22
C SER A 75 -2.98 -0.02 10.17
N VAL A 76 -3.90 0.13 9.23
CA VAL A 76 -4.72 1.32 9.02
C VAL A 76 -6.17 0.92 9.20
N HIS A 77 -6.80 1.50 10.22
CA HIS A 77 -8.19 1.18 10.51
C HIS A 77 -9.13 1.66 9.40
N ASN A 78 -10.11 0.84 9.11
CA ASN A 78 -11.18 1.17 8.17
C ASN A 78 -10.69 1.43 6.72
N LEU A 79 -9.58 0.85 6.27
CA LEU A 79 -9.04 1.03 4.93
C LEU A 79 -8.92 -0.32 4.20
N ILE A 80 -9.44 -0.35 2.98
CA ILE A 80 -9.19 -1.41 2.00
C ILE A 80 -9.04 -0.81 0.61
N PHE A 81 -8.12 -1.35 -0.17
CA PHE A 81 -7.98 -1.07 -1.59
C PHE A 81 -8.62 -2.17 -2.40
N VAL A 82 -9.36 -1.80 -3.44
CA VAL A 82 -10.09 -2.75 -4.30
C VAL A 82 -9.83 -2.40 -5.75
N LYS A 83 -9.46 -3.38 -6.56
CA LYS A 83 -9.23 -3.22 -7.99
C LYS A 83 -10.42 -3.76 -8.78
N MET A 84 -11.14 -2.87 -9.42
CA MET A 84 -12.35 -3.18 -10.20
C MET A 84 -12.54 -2.19 -11.35
N LYS A 85 -13.37 -2.57 -12.31
CA LYS A 85 -13.94 -1.62 -13.26
C LYS A 85 -14.93 -0.69 -12.57
N PRO A 86 -15.11 0.55 -13.04
CA PRO A 86 -16.08 1.50 -12.46
C PRO A 86 -17.51 0.97 -12.38
N SER A 87 -17.95 0.26 -13.41
CA SER A 87 -19.28 -0.38 -13.46
C SER A 87 -19.44 -1.48 -12.41
N GLU A 88 -18.44 -2.37 -12.28
CA GLU A 88 -18.42 -3.46 -11.30
C GLU A 88 -18.39 -2.90 -9.86
N MET A 89 -17.60 -1.84 -9.61
CA MET A 89 -17.54 -1.20 -8.30
C MET A 89 -18.89 -0.57 -7.89
N THR A 90 -19.59 0.04 -8.84
CA THR A 90 -20.91 0.60 -8.62
C THR A 90 -21.93 -0.50 -8.26
N GLU A 91 -21.90 -1.60 -8.99
CA GLU A 91 -22.76 -2.76 -8.75
C GLU A 91 -22.44 -3.43 -7.40
N TYR A 92 -21.16 -3.65 -7.11
CA TYR A 92 -20.73 -4.20 -5.82
C TYR A 92 -21.24 -3.36 -4.65
N LYS A 93 -21.09 -2.03 -4.73
CA LYS A 93 -21.58 -1.11 -3.69
C LYS A 93 -23.10 -1.16 -3.49
N ARG A 94 -23.84 -1.40 -4.56
CA ARG A 94 -25.31 -1.48 -4.52
C ARG A 94 -25.80 -2.81 -3.96
N SER A 95 -25.10 -3.90 -4.28
CA SER A 95 -25.50 -5.26 -3.93
C SER A 95 -24.99 -5.76 -2.58
N THR A 96 -23.99 -5.09 -1.99
CA THR A 96 -23.41 -5.52 -0.71
C THR A 96 -24.07 -4.83 0.49
N ASP A 97 -24.31 -5.60 1.57
CA ASP A 97 -24.70 -5.06 2.88
C ASP A 97 -23.51 -4.60 3.73
N LEU A 98 -22.31 -4.71 3.20
CA LEU A 98 -21.10 -4.31 3.91
C LEU A 98 -20.95 -2.78 3.93
N PRO A 99 -20.56 -2.18 5.06
CA PRO A 99 -20.53 -0.73 5.23
C PRO A 99 -19.28 -0.12 4.58
N ILE A 100 -19.26 -0.08 3.25
CA ILE A 100 -18.18 0.49 2.45
C ILE A 100 -18.54 1.85 1.88
N ARG A 101 -17.56 2.75 1.86
CA ARG A 101 -17.68 4.09 1.27
C ARG A 101 -16.42 4.43 0.49
N TYR A 102 -16.55 5.19 -0.59
CA TYR A 102 -15.38 5.77 -1.26
C TYR A 102 -14.68 6.77 -0.34
N ILE A 103 -13.36 6.76 -0.35
CA ILE A 103 -12.59 7.91 0.12
C ILE A 103 -12.61 8.93 -1.02
N MET A 104 -13.08 10.14 -0.71
CA MET A 104 -13.29 11.19 -1.70
C MET A 104 -12.11 12.15 -1.72
N ASN A 105 -11.70 12.56 -2.90
CA ASN A 105 -10.78 13.68 -3.07
C ASN A 105 -11.50 14.98 -2.65
N ARG A 106 -10.87 15.78 -1.79
CA ARG A 106 -11.48 16.97 -1.20
C ARG A 106 -11.68 18.11 -2.21
N GLU A 107 -10.83 18.18 -3.23
CA GLU A 107 -10.88 19.23 -4.25
C GLU A 107 -11.84 18.89 -5.39
N THR A 108 -11.72 17.66 -5.91
CA THR A 108 -12.50 17.24 -7.08
C THR A 108 -13.85 16.62 -6.73
N HIS A 109 -14.08 16.29 -5.45
CA HIS A 109 -15.27 15.58 -4.96
C HIS A 109 -15.54 14.25 -5.71
N LYS A 110 -14.49 13.64 -6.25
CA LYS A 110 -14.55 12.33 -6.90
C LYS A 110 -13.93 11.25 -6.01
N PRO A 111 -14.33 9.97 -6.18
CA PRO A 111 -13.64 8.85 -5.54
C PRO A 111 -12.14 8.88 -5.84
N ILE A 112 -11.31 8.66 -4.81
CA ILE A 112 -9.87 8.53 -5.02
C ILE A 112 -9.60 7.20 -5.70
N THR A 113 -8.93 7.28 -6.86
CA THR A 113 -8.35 6.14 -7.56
C THR A 113 -6.84 6.21 -7.48
N VAL A 114 -6.20 5.06 -7.34
CA VAL A 114 -4.73 4.96 -7.20
C VAL A 114 -4.16 4.37 -8.48
N PRO A 115 -3.18 5.03 -9.12
CA PRO A 115 -2.48 4.49 -10.27
C PRO A 115 -1.83 3.14 -9.96
N ASN A 116 -1.83 2.21 -10.92
CA ASN A 116 -1.27 0.87 -10.73
C ASN A 116 0.17 0.89 -10.20
N LYS A 117 1.02 1.75 -10.76
CA LYS A 117 2.43 1.87 -10.34
C LYS A 117 2.57 2.31 -8.88
N GLU A 118 1.76 3.26 -8.45
CA GLU A 118 1.75 3.73 -7.05
C GLU A 118 1.27 2.63 -6.10
N MET A 119 0.19 1.94 -6.48
CA MET A 119 -0.32 0.83 -5.69
C MET A 119 0.66 -0.34 -5.61
N GLU A 120 1.36 -0.66 -6.70
CA GLU A 120 2.42 -1.67 -6.70
C GLU A 120 3.56 -1.31 -5.74
N ASN A 121 4.01 -0.07 -5.75
CA ASN A 121 5.03 0.41 -4.81
C ASN A 121 4.55 0.33 -3.37
N PHE A 122 3.30 0.72 -3.12
CA PHE A 122 2.68 0.63 -1.81
C PHE A 122 2.60 -0.82 -1.32
N ILE A 123 2.14 -1.75 -2.17
CA ILE A 123 2.04 -3.19 -1.85
C ILE A 123 3.42 -3.80 -1.61
N LYS A 124 4.45 -3.43 -2.37
CA LYS A 124 5.83 -3.91 -2.16
C LYS A 124 6.34 -3.64 -0.76
N VAL A 125 5.99 -2.50 -0.17
CA VAL A 125 6.40 -2.15 1.19
C VAL A 125 5.39 -2.67 2.22
N ALA A 126 4.12 -2.33 2.09
CA ALA A 126 3.07 -2.70 3.04
C ALA A 126 2.84 -4.22 3.11
N GLY A 127 3.02 -4.93 2.00
CA GLY A 127 2.86 -6.38 1.90
C GLY A 127 3.97 -7.20 2.56
N THR A 128 5.03 -6.57 3.08
CA THR A 128 6.01 -7.27 3.93
C THR A 128 5.48 -7.55 5.33
N TYR A 129 4.42 -6.84 5.74
CA TYR A 129 3.78 -6.93 7.06
C TYR A 129 4.73 -6.72 8.24
N ASP A 130 5.89 -6.08 7.99
CA ASP A 130 6.92 -5.88 9.01
C ASP A 130 6.38 -5.00 10.16
N GLU A 131 6.65 -5.41 11.40
CA GLU A 131 6.20 -4.71 12.61
C GLU A 131 6.82 -3.30 12.77
N LYS A 132 7.90 -3.02 12.04
CA LYS A 132 8.63 -1.73 12.07
C LYS A 132 8.21 -0.76 10.97
N LEU A 133 7.26 -1.13 10.10
CA LEU A 133 6.66 -0.19 9.16
C LEU A 133 5.95 0.92 9.91
N ILE A 134 5.99 2.12 9.38
CA ILE A 134 5.30 3.27 9.94
C ILE A 134 4.22 3.72 8.96
N TYR A 135 2.98 3.66 9.40
CA TYR A 135 1.86 4.21 8.66
C TYR A 135 1.57 5.62 9.15
N LEU A 136 1.37 6.53 8.22
CA LEU A 136 1.14 7.95 8.47
C LEU A 136 -0.12 8.37 7.72
N ASP A 137 -0.83 9.35 8.27
CA ASP A 137 -1.89 10.03 7.54
C ASP A 137 -1.29 10.72 6.32
N SER A 138 -1.96 10.59 5.19
CA SER A 138 -1.50 11.22 3.95
C SER A 138 -1.80 12.72 3.98
N ASP A 139 -0.86 13.50 4.47
CA ASP A 139 -0.85 14.94 4.26
C ASP A 139 -0.01 15.26 3.01
N PRO A 140 -0.61 15.76 1.92
CA PRO A 140 0.11 16.07 0.70
C PRO A 140 1.23 17.09 0.90
N SER A 141 1.11 17.98 1.86
CA SER A 141 2.08 19.07 2.11
C SER A 141 3.33 18.63 2.87
N GLY A 142 3.24 17.55 3.66
CA GLY A 142 4.33 17.09 4.53
C GLY A 142 5.40 16.22 3.86
N PHE A 143 5.12 15.62 2.70
CA PHE A 143 5.97 14.60 2.09
C PHE A 143 6.61 14.98 0.76
N THR A 144 6.67 16.27 0.45
CA THR A 144 7.29 16.78 -0.79
C THR A 144 8.80 16.98 -0.69
N LYS A 145 9.37 16.90 0.52
CA LYS A 145 10.82 17.10 0.74
C LYS A 145 11.54 15.77 0.84
N GLY A 146 12.29 15.42 -0.18
CA GLY A 146 13.12 14.22 -0.24
C GLY A 146 13.50 13.86 -1.66
N GLU A 147 14.41 12.92 -1.81
CA GLU A 147 14.85 12.45 -3.13
C GLU A 147 13.98 11.29 -3.59
N ARG A 148 13.53 11.30 -4.84
CA ARG A 148 12.89 10.11 -5.44
C ARG A 148 13.93 9.03 -5.66
N VAL A 149 13.67 7.86 -5.13
CA VAL A 149 14.59 6.73 -5.18
C VAL A 149 13.87 5.43 -5.52
N ARG A 150 14.65 4.49 -6.05
CA ARG A 150 14.29 3.07 -6.16
C ARG A 150 15.13 2.27 -5.19
N VAL A 151 14.53 1.36 -4.47
CA VAL A 151 15.25 0.39 -3.62
C VAL A 151 15.80 -0.72 -4.52
N ILE A 152 17.13 -0.93 -4.51
CA ILE A 152 17.80 -1.92 -5.35
C ILE A 152 18.06 -3.25 -4.67
N GLY A 153 17.84 -3.35 -3.34
CA GLY A 153 18.08 -4.57 -2.59
C GLY A 153 17.23 -4.72 -1.34
N GLY A 154 17.28 -5.91 -0.74
CA GLY A 154 16.56 -6.22 0.49
C GLY A 154 15.05 -6.49 0.28
N PRO A 155 14.26 -6.48 1.39
CA PRO A 155 12.85 -6.87 1.36
C PRO A 155 11.95 -5.92 0.57
N PHE A 156 12.40 -4.70 0.29
CA PHE A 156 11.68 -3.66 -0.45
C PHE A 156 12.21 -3.45 -1.87
N ALA A 157 13.03 -4.38 -2.39
CA ALA A 157 13.64 -4.25 -3.70
C ALA A 157 12.60 -3.97 -4.79
N GLY A 158 12.89 -2.98 -5.65
CA GLY A 158 12.02 -2.51 -6.72
C GLY A 158 10.91 -1.56 -6.27
N ALA A 159 10.81 -1.21 -4.98
CA ALA A 159 9.90 -0.15 -4.54
C ALA A 159 10.48 1.22 -4.89
N GLU A 160 9.63 2.11 -5.40
CA GLU A 160 9.95 3.50 -5.67
C GLU A 160 9.20 4.41 -4.70
N GLY A 161 9.89 5.41 -4.16
CA GLY A 161 9.31 6.32 -3.20
C GLY A 161 10.22 7.50 -2.89
N ILE A 162 9.93 8.21 -1.82
CA ILE A 162 10.70 9.37 -1.37
C ILE A 162 11.64 8.94 -0.24
N PHE A 163 12.93 9.16 -0.39
CA PHE A 163 13.91 8.88 0.64
C PHE A 163 14.02 10.06 1.59
N MET A 164 13.60 9.85 2.82
CA MET A 164 13.55 10.91 3.83
C MET A 164 13.74 10.37 5.25
N ARG A 165 13.90 11.26 6.21
CA ARG A 165 13.89 10.89 7.63
C ARG A 165 12.46 10.82 8.16
N VAL A 166 12.11 9.66 8.73
CA VAL A 166 10.85 9.44 9.43
C VAL A 166 11.16 8.87 10.81
N LYS A 167 10.73 9.56 11.86
CA LYS A 167 11.01 9.20 13.27
C LYS A 167 12.50 8.94 13.54
N GLY A 168 13.39 9.78 12.98
CA GLY A 168 14.84 9.72 13.20
C GLY A 168 15.62 8.87 12.21
N ASP A 169 15.00 7.88 11.58
CA ASP A 169 15.64 6.95 10.64
C ASP A 169 15.46 7.37 9.18
N ARG A 170 16.41 7.00 8.34
CA ARG A 170 16.29 7.10 6.87
C ARG A 170 15.42 5.96 6.35
N ARG A 171 14.34 6.31 5.67
CA ARG A 171 13.31 5.38 5.19
C ARG A 171 12.87 5.77 3.78
N VAL A 172 12.33 4.82 3.05
CA VAL A 172 11.62 5.10 1.80
C VAL A 172 10.14 5.21 2.12
N LEU A 173 9.56 6.37 1.81
CA LEU A 173 8.16 6.68 2.00
C LEU A 173 7.41 6.50 0.68
N ILE A 174 6.35 5.72 0.70
CA ILE A 174 5.38 5.61 -0.38
C ILE A 174 4.09 6.28 0.10
N ASN A 175 3.67 7.31 -0.63
CA ASN A 175 2.48 8.08 -0.32
C ASN A 175 1.38 7.82 -1.35
N ILE A 176 0.18 7.52 -0.86
CA ILE A 176 -1.06 7.52 -1.64
C ILE A 176 -1.83 8.77 -1.24
N PRO A 177 -1.82 9.83 -2.08
CA PRO A 177 -2.35 11.14 -1.73
C PRO A 177 -3.80 11.08 -1.26
N GLY A 178 -4.10 11.72 -0.13
CA GLY A 178 -5.45 11.77 0.46
C GLY A 178 -5.93 10.49 1.14
N VAL A 179 -5.09 9.43 1.19
CA VAL A 179 -5.45 8.13 1.77
C VAL A 179 -4.51 7.74 2.89
N VAL A 180 -3.24 7.42 2.57
CA VAL A 180 -2.27 6.90 3.53
C VAL A 180 -0.86 6.99 2.99
N ALA A 181 0.13 7.14 3.87
CA ALA A 181 1.52 6.91 3.54
C ALA A 181 2.10 5.76 4.36
N VAL A 182 3.03 5.01 3.78
CA VAL A 182 3.80 3.97 4.48
C VAL A 182 5.28 4.25 4.34
N ALA A 183 5.99 4.28 5.47
CA ALA A 183 7.44 4.33 5.51
C ALA A 183 8.00 2.93 5.77
N SER A 184 8.99 2.54 4.97
CA SER A 184 9.74 1.29 5.12
C SER A 184 10.42 1.21 6.48
N THR A 185 11.07 0.11 6.80
CA THR A 185 12.09 0.08 7.85
C THR A 185 13.30 0.90 7.42
N TYR A 186 14.33 1.01 8.26
CA TYR A 186 15.58 1.66 7.86
C TYR A 186 16.11 1.05 6.55
N VAL A 187 16.48 1.91 5.61
CA VAL A 187 17.11 1.52 4.34
C VAL A 187 18.50 2.16 4.28
N HIS A 188 19.53 1.34 4.10
CA HIS A 188 20.90 1.84 3.97
C HIS A 188 21.04 2.59 2.62
N PRO A 189 21.77 3.74 2.58
CA PRO A 189 21.94 4.50 1.34
C PRO A 189 22.51 3.72 0.15
N SER A 190 23.33 2.68 0.40
CA SER A 190 23.86 1.81 -0.65
C SER A 190 22.80 0.90 -1.30
N MET A 191 21.60 0.82 -0.72
CA MET A 191 20.48 0.04 -1.26
C MET A 191 19.47 0.89 -2.02
N ILE A 192 19.80 2.11 -2.35
CA ILE A 192 18.93 3.00 -3.11
C ILE A 192 19.64 3.54 -4.34
N GLU A 193 18.87 3.73 -5.39
CA GLU A 193 19.24 4.43 -6.62
C GLU A 193 18.35 5.66 -6.79
N LYS A 194 18.93 6.81 -7.11
CA LYS A 194 18.15 8.02 -7.40
C LYS A 194 17.43 7.86 -8.72
N ILE A 195 16.15 8.21 -8.73
CA ILE A 195 15.37 8.29 -9.95
C ILE A 195 15.46 9.74 -10.42
N THR A 196 16.29 9.98 -11.45
CA THR A 196 16.26 11.23 -12.22
C THR A 196 15.09 11.11 -13.19
N GLU A 197 14.15 12.05 -13.15
CA GLU A 197 13.18 12.20 -14.24
C GLU A 197 13.99 12.60 -15.49
N PRO A 198 13.71 12.02 -16.69
CA PRO A 198 14.31 12.55 -17.91
C PRO A 198 13.94 14.04 -17.99
N ASP A 199 14.95 14.88 -18.16
CA ASP A 199 14.76 16.31 -18.40
C ASP A 199 13.85 16.48 -19.62
N ASP A 200 12.63 16.96 -19.41
CA ASP A 200 11.69 17.36 -20.47
C ASP A 200 12.15 18.61 -21.22
N ASN A 201 13.45 18.97 -21.13
CA ASN A 201 14.04 20.16 -21.72
C ASN A 201 14.82 19.92 -23.04
N HIS A 202 14.35 19.01 -23.91
CA HIS A 202 14.92 18.88 -25.24
C HIS A 202 13.89 18.98 -26.38
N LEU A 203 12.98 19.97 -26.31
CA LEU A 203 12.16 20.35 -27.45
C LEU A 203 11.95 21.87 -27.51
N ASP A 204 13.05 22.65 -27.58
CA ASP A 204 13.00 24.04 -28.06
C ASP A 204 14.41 24.50 -28.46
N ASN A 205 14.99 23.93 -29.51
CA ASN A 205 16.03 24.59 -30.31
C ASN A 205 16.24 23.83 -31.63
N ALA A 206 15.23 23.87 -32.49
CA ALA A 206 15.39 23.61 -33.92
C ALA A 206 14.43 24.52 -34.69
N LEU A 207 14.81 25.78 -34.80
CA LEU A 207 14.42 26.69 -35.88
C LEU A 207 15.62 27.46 -36.35
#